data_4e89a2c01fabe5a1fb194b0fa53aa189
#
_entry.id   4e89a2c01fabe5a1fb194b0fa53aa189
#
_cell.length_a   1.000
_cell.length_b   1.000
_cell.length_c   1.000
_cell.angle_alpha   90.00
_cell.angle_beta   90.00
_cell.angle_gamma   90.00
#
_symmetry.space_group_name_H-M   'P 1'
#
loop_
_entity.id
_entity.type
_entity.pdbx_description
1 polymer ?
#
loop_
_entity_poly.entity_id
_entity_poly.type
_entity_poly.pdbx_seq_one_letter_code
_entity_poly.pdbx_strand_id
1 'polypeptide(L)'
;MTKCYVEQDGSRFLLSCDGHAGDVEACNFMTGIVYALAGYVHNAQTEDHAEIFAYETDKARGRFLLHFTGDERTEAAFETAVIGLQMLERERPACIHIDYGEENT
;
A
#
# COMPACT_ATOMS: atom_id res chain seq x y z
N MET A 1 16.65 -1.02 -0.21
CA MET A 1 15.49 -1.85 0.15
C MET A 1 14.31 -0.96 0.52
N THR A 2 13.15 -1.26 0.00
CA THR A 2 11.91 -0.60 0.40
C THR A 2 11.35 -1.31 1.64
N LYS A 3 10.98 -0.55 2.65
CA LYS A 3 10.32 -1.09 3.84
C LYS A 3 8.86 -0.68 3.81
N CYS A 4 7.98 -1.67 3.81
CA CYS A 4 6.54 -1.44 3.82
C CYS A 4 5.98 -1.80 5.18
N TYR A 5 4.95 -1.05 5.59
CA TYR A 5 4.20 -1.31 6.81
C TYR A 5 2.72 -1.40 6.45
N VAL A 6 2.07 -2.47 6.89
CA VAL A 6 0.67 -2.77 6.59
C VAL A 6 -0.08 -2.89 7.90
N GLU A 7 -1.20 -2.17 8.02
CA GLU A 7 -2.05 -2.25 9.18
C GLU A 7 -3.51 -2.22 8.78
N GLN A 8 -4.31 -3.06 9.40
CA GLN A 8 -5.75 -3.07 9.24
C GLN A 8 -6.40 -3.15 10.61
N ASP A 9 -7.31 -2.22 10.89
CA ASP A 9 -8.09 -2.19 12.12
C ASP A 9 -9.56 -1.95 11.75
N GLY A 10 -10.31 -3.04 11.67
CA GLY A 10 -11.69 -2.98 11.20
C GLY A 10 -11.76 -2.44 9.77
N SER A 11 -12.42 -1.30 9.59
CA SER A 11 -12.56 -0.65 8.31
C SER A 11 -11.48 0.39 8.00
N ARG A 12 -10.45 0.46 8.85
CA ARG A 12 -9.31 1.35 8.66
C ARG A 12 -8.13 0.61 8.09
N PHE A 13 -7.47 1.20 7.12
CA PHE A 13 -6.39 0.59 6.36
C PHE A 13 -5.22 1.55 6.26
N LEU A 14 -4.01 1.04 6.49
CA LEU A 14 -2.78 1.82 6.37
C LEU A 14 -1.76 1.03 5.56
N LEU A 15 -1.22 1.66 4.52
CA LEU A 15 -0.08 1.16 3.78
C LEU A 15 0.97 2.26 3.69
N SER A 16 2.17 1.96 4.17
CA SER A 16 3.31 2.87 4.11
C SER A 16 4.48 2.14 3.47
N CYS A 17 5.10 2.75 2.49
CA CYS A 17 6.31 2.21 1.86
C CYS A 17 7.37 3.31 1.89
N ASP A 18 8.61 2.96 2.27
CA ASP A 18 9.70 3.92 2.39
C ASP A 18 11.00 3.32 1.88
N GLY A 19 11.73 4.10 1.09
CA GLY A 19 13.00 3.71 0.50
C GLY A 19 12.86 3.16 -0.91
N HIS A 20 13.99 3.11 -1.60
CA HIS A 20 14.07 2.56 -2.96
C HIS A 20 14.41 1.08 -2.92
N ALA A 21 13.81 0.31 -3.83
CA ALA A 21 14.02 -1.13 -3.90
C ALA A 21 15.46 -1.51 -4.32
N GLY A 22 16.16 -0.59 -4.95
CA GLY A 22 17.52 -0.87 -5.44
C GLY A 22 17.55 -1.58 -6.79
N ASP A 23 16.40 -1.82 -7.40
CA ASP A 23 16.20 -2.47 -8.68
C ASP A 23 15.05 -1.77 -9.40
N VAL A 24 15.31 -1.30 -10.61
CA VAL A 24 14.34 -0.52 -11.40
C VAL A 24 13.06 -1.32 -11.65
N GLU A 25 13.18 -2.60 -11.99
CA GLU A 25 12.03 -3.45 -12.26
C GLU A 25 11.14 -3.62 -11.02
N ALA A 26 11.76 -3.88 -9.86
CA ALA A 26 11.04 -4.00 -8.59
C ALA A 26 10.38 -2.67 -8.20
N CYS A 27 11.07 -1.54 -8.37
CA CYS A 27 10.51 -0.22 -8.12
C CYS A 27 9.27 0.05 -8.98
N ASN A 28 9.36 -0.24 -10.28
CA ASN A 28 8.24 -0.04 -11.19
C ASN A 28 7.05 -0.92 -10.83
N PHE A 29 7.31 -2.17 -10.45
CA PHE A 29 6.26 -3.10 -10.04
C PHE A 29 5.54 -2.59 -8.80
N MET A 30 6.28 -2.17 -7.78
CA MET A 30 5.69 -1.60 -6.55
C MET A 30 4.89 -0.34 -6.83
N THR A 31 5.44 0.56 -7.65
CA THR A 31 4.77 1.80 -8.01
C THR A 31 3.42 1.52 -8.67
N GLY A 32 3.36 0.55 -9.58
CA GLY A 32 2.11 0.15 -10.21
C GLY A 32 1.09 -0.34 -9.21
N ILE A 33 1.49 -1.18 -8.27
CA ILE A 33 0.60 -1.73 -7.25
C ILE A 33 0.04 -0.63 -6.34
N VAL A 34 0.91 0.22 -5.77
CA VAL A 34 0.46 1.22 -4.79
C VAL A 34 -0.35 2.34 -5.45
N TYR A 35 -0.03 2.70 -6.69
CA TYR A 35 -0.80 3.71 -7.41
C TYR A 35 -2.16 3.18 -7.84
N ALA A 36 -2.25 1.90 -8.21
CA ALA A 36 -3.55 1.28 -8.51
C ALA A 36 -4.46 1.31 -7.28
N LEU A 37 -3.91 0.97 -6.11
CA LEU A 37 -4.66 1.06 -4.86
C LEU A 37 -5.09 2.50 -4.57
N ALA A 38 -4.15 3.44 -4.62
CA ALA A 38 -4.46 4.84 -4.33
C ALA A 38 -5.54 5.39 -5.27
N GLY A 39 -5.44 5.06 -6.57
CA GLY A 39 -6.44 5.46 -7.56
C GLY A 39 -7.81 4.90 -7.26
N TYR A 40 -7.88 3.62 -6.90
CA TYR A 40 -9.15 2.98 -6.54
C TYR A 40 -9.78 3.66 -5.31
N VAL A 41 -8.99 3.92 -4.27
CA VAL A 41 -9.50 4.53 -3.04
C VAL A 41 -9.94 5.99 -3.28
N HIS A 42 -9.22 6.74 -4.10
CA HIS A 42 -9.63 8.10 -4.48
C HIS A 42 -10.97 8.09 -5.23
N ASN A 43 -11.15 7.15 -6.15
CA ASN A 43 -12.42 7.00 -6.85
C ASN A 43 -13.55 6.63 -5.88
N ALA A 44 -13.27 5.73 -4.93
CA ALA A 44 -14.24 5.32 -3.92
C ALA A 44 -14.63 6.50 -3.02
N GLN A 45 -13.68 7.36 -2.66
CA GLN A 45 -13.96 8.55 -1.88
C GLN A 45 -14.89 9.52 -2.63
N THR A 46 -14.67 9.69 -3.92
CA THR A 46 -15.54 10.52 -4.78
C THR A 46 -16.97 9.99 -4.78
N GLU A 47 -17.15 8.69 -4.67
CA GLU A 47 -18.45 8.03 -4.67
C GLU A 47 -19.00 7.77 -3.25
N ASP A 48 -18.43 8.36 -2.23
CA ASP A 48 -18.81 8.22 -0.81
C ASP A 48 -18.66 6.80 -0.25
N HIS A 49 -17.71 6.01 -0.80
CA HIS A 49 -17.42 4.65 -0.34
C HIS A 49 -16.13 4.55 0.47
N ALA A 50 -15.39 5.63 0.61
CA ALA A 50 -14.16 5.69 1.37
C ALA A 50 -13.89 7.11 1.85
N GLU A 51 -13.04 7.22 2.87
CA GLU A 51 -12.53 8.51 3.34
C GLU A 51 -11.02 8.39 3.53
N ILE A 52 -10.27 9.26 2.88
CA ILE A 52 -8.82 9.29 2.97
C ILE A 52 -8.41 10.25 4.08
N PHE A 53 -7.67 9.73 5.06
CA PHE A 53 -7.14 10.53 6.17
C PHE A 53 -5.78 11.12 5.85
N ALA A 54 -4.94 10.37 5.10
CA ALA A 54 -3.62 10.83 4.71
C ALA A 54 -3.20 10.15 3.42
N TYR A 55 -2.59 10.91 2.53
CA TYR A 55 -2.01 10.40 1.29
C TYR A 55 -0.75 11.21 0.99
N GLU A 56 0.39 10.54 0.89
CA GLU A 56 1.67 11.15 0.56
C GLU A 56 2.40 10.31 -0.46
N THR A 57 2.99 10.98 -1.45
CA THR A 57 3.94 10.34 -2.36
C THR A 57 5.15 11.26 -2.53
N ASP A 58 6.33 10.67 -2.52
CA ASP A 58 7.57 11.37 -2.81
C ASP A 58 8.48 10.42 -3.58
N LYS A 59 8.50 10.58 -4.90
CA LYS A 59 9.27 9.69 -5.78
C LYS A 59 10.77 9.80 -5.55
N ALA A 60 11.26 10.99 -5.23
CA ALA A 60 12.69 11.20 -5.00
C ALA A 60 13.16 10.43 -3.77
N ARG A 61 12.33 10.35 -2.73
CA ARG A 61 12.64 9.62 -1.49
C ARG A 61 12.16 8.18 -1.51
N GLY A 62 11.39 7.79 -2.52
CA GLY A 62 10.78 6.47 -2.56
C GLY A 62 9.74 6.28 -1.47
N ARG A 63 8.91 7.31 -1.21
CA ARG A 63 7.95 7.26 -0.12
C ARG A 63 6.52 7.25 -0.63
N PHE A 64 5.71 6.37 -0.04
CA PHE A 64 4.27 6.28 -0.28
C PHE A 64 3.57 6.06 1.07
N LEU A 65 2.48 6.78 1.29
CA LEU A 65 1.63 6.61 2.47
C LEU A 65 0.18 6.74 2.04
N LEU A 66 -0.65 5.79 2.44
CA LEU A 66 -2.10 5.85 2.26
C LEU A 66 -2.77 5.33 3.52
N HIS A 67 -3.58 6.19 4.13
CA HIS A 67 -4.37 5.85 5.32
C HIS A 67 -5.82 6.23 5.05
N PHE A 68 -6.71 5.26 5.12
CA PHE A 68 -8.10 5.48 4.75
C PHE A 68 -9.04 4.54 5.51
N THR A 69 -10.33 4.87 5.47
CA THR A 69 -11.39 3.95 5.86
C THR A 69 -12.30 3.71 4.66
N GLY A 70 -12.92 2.54 4.59
CA GLY A 70 -13.78 2.21 3.46
C GLY A 70 -14.61 0.96 3.68
N ASP A 71 -15.25 0.53 2.61
CA ASP A 71 -16.16 -0.61 2.59
C ASP A 71 -15.46 -1.90 2.09
N GLU A 72 -16.27 -2.93 1.85
CA GLU A 72 -15.78 -4.23 1.39
C GLU A 72 -14.99 -4.17 0.09
N ARG A 73 -15.34 -3.24 -0.81
CA ARG A 73 -14.65 -3.09 -2.09
C ARG A 73 -13.25 -2.52 -1.90
N THR A 74 -13.13 -1.52 -1.03
CA THR A 74 -11.83 -0.94 -0.71
C THR A 74 -10.98 -1.89 0.10
N GLU A 75 -11.60 -2.72 0.95
CA GLU A 75 -10.89 -3.79 1.66
C GLU A 75 -10.30 -4.79 0.67
N ALA A 76 -11.11 -5.25 -0.31
CA ALA A 76 -10.62 -6.18 -1.32
C ALA A 76 -9.48 -5.57 -2.16
N ALA A 77 -9.59 -4.29 -2.51
CA ALA A 77 -8.52 -3.59 -3.22
C ALA A 77 -7.24 -3.52 -2.39
N PHE A 78 -7.37 -3.20 -1.11
CA PHE A 78 -6.25 -3.15 -0.17
C PHE A 78 -5.58 -4.52 -0.04
N GLU A 79 -6.37 -5.56 0.18
CA GLU A 79 -5.85 -6.93 0.29
C GLU A 79 -5.14 -7.36 -0.98
N THR A 80 -5.70 -7.04 -2.15
CA THR A 80 -5.07 -7.38 -3.43
C THR A 80 -3.72 -6.70 -3.59
N ALA A 81 -3.63 -5.42 -3.22
CA ALA A 81 -2.37 -4.69 -3.27
C ALA A 81 -1.33 -5.29 -2.32
N VAL A 82 -1.74 -5.64 -1.10
CA VAL A 82 -0.85 -6.26 -0.12
C VAL A 82 -0.34 -7.62 -0.63
N ILE A 83 -1.22 -8.42 -1.23
CA ILE A 83 -0.83 -9.70 -1.83
C ILE A 83 0.21 -9.48 -2.94
N GLY A 84 0.01 -8.46 -3.78
CA GLY A 84 0.98 -8.14 -4.82
C GLY A 84 2.35 -7.80 -4.25
N LEU A 85 2.38 -7.02 -3.16
CA LEU A 85 3.64 -6.69 -2.48
C LEU A 85 4.27 -7.94 -1.83
N GLN A 86 3.46 -8.83 -1.26
CA GLN A 86 3.94 -10.09 -0.69
C GLN A 86 4.57 -10.99 -1.75
N MET A 87 3.96 -11.06 -2.94
CA MET A 87 4.53 -11.83 -4.05
C MET A 87 5.88 -11.27 -4.47
N LEU A 88 6.01 -9.96 -4.52
CA LEU A 88 7.27 -9.30 -4.84
C LEU A 88 8.33 -9.59 -3.76
N GLU A 89 7.96 -9.51 -2.49
CA GLU A 89 8.86 -9.83 -1.38
C GLU A 89 9.39 -11.27 -1.49
N ARG A 90 8.51 -12.19 -1.86
CA ARG A 90 8.89 -13.60 -2.03
C ARG A 90 9.89 -13.77 -3.17
N GLU A 91 9.70 -13.07 -4.28
CA GLU A 91 10.57 -13.19 -5.46
C GLU A 91 11.85 -12.36 -5.33
N ARG A 92 11.79 -11.22 -4.65
CA ARG A 92 12.88 -10.27 -4.52
C ARG A 92 13.08 -9.84 -3.06
N PRO A 93 13.46 -10.77 -2.16
CA PRO A 93 13.54 -10.46 -0.72
C PRO A 93 14.62 -9.42 -0.38
N ALA A 94 15.56 -9.17 -1.28
CA ALA A 94 16.54 -8.12 -1.09
C ALA A 94 16.02 -6.73 -1.42
N CYS A 95 14.87 -6.63 -2.10
CA CYS A 95 14.32 -5.36 -2.60
C CYS A 95 13.22 -4.80 -1.72
N ILE A 96 12.47 -5.63 -1.03
CA ILE A 96 11.31 -5.22 -0.24
C ILE A 96 11.17 -6.07 1.02
N HIS A 97 10.80 -5.42 2.11
CA HIS A 97 10.45 -6.08 3.38
C HIS A 97 9.14 -5.51 3.90
N ILE A 98 8.22 -6.38 4.30
CA ILE A 98 6.89 -5.99 4.77
C ILE A 98 6.76 -6.33 6.26
N ASP A 99 6.45 -5.32 7.06
CA ASP A 99 6.07 -5.50 8.47
C ASP A 99 4.57 -5.27 8.62
N TYR A 100 3.96 -5.94 9.57
CA TYR A 100 2.52 -5.84 9.83
C TYR A 100 2.28 -5.27 11.22
N GLY A 101 1.32 -4.35 11.32
CA GLY A 101 0.85 -3.86 12.59
C GLY A 101 0.08 -4.96 13.33
N GLU A 102 0.01 -4.84 14.67
CA GLU A 102 -0.76 -5.78 15.49
C GLU A 102 -2.25 -5.65 15.15
N GLU A 103 -2.89 -6.79 14.87
CA GLU A 103 -4.33 -6.83 14.76
C GLU A 103 -4.92 -6.75 16.16
N ASN A 104 -5.73 -5.73 16.39
CA ASN A 104 -6.55 -5.67 17.57
C ASN A 104 -7.75 -6.59 17.35
N THR A 105 -7.59 -7.82 17.80
CA THR A 105 -8.72 -8.75 17.81
C THR A 105 -9.57 -8.54 19.05
#